data_7a55667df0d262274adde74e6ae25683
#
_entry.id   7a55667df0d262274adde74e6ae25683
#
_cell.length_a   1.000
_cell.length_b   1.000
_cell.length_c   1.000
_cell.angle_alpha   90.00
_cell.angle_beta   90.00
_cell.angle_gamma   90.00
#
_symmetry.space_group_name_H-M   'P 1'
#
loop_
_entity.id
_entity.type
_entity.pdbx_description
1 polymer ?
#
loop_
_entity_poly.entity_id
_entity_poly.type
_entity_poly.pdbx_seq_one_letter_code
_entity_poly.pdbx_strand_id
1 'polypeptide(L)'
;MTKNDDTKATATINEKHLTKKDATLAWFKWIALSNCNYNYERLMASALLSSFSHIPEKLYPGDKQKRIEFMQRQMEFYNTEPHFGCIINGLALSMEEEMASNPAVTPEAITAVKTGLMGPFAGIGDTLWQGTLTPILLAICMPLASSGNP
;
A
#
# COMPACT_ATOMS: atom_id res chain seq x y z
N MET A 1 55.92 0.42 -4.96
CA MET A 1 55.33 0.44 -3.61
C MET A 1 54.05 1.22 -3.73
N THR A 2 53.01 0.60 -4.25
CA THR A 2 51.67 1.19 -4.46
C THR A 2 50.72 0.51 -3.50
N LYS A 3 50.30 1.23 -2.50
CA LYS A 3 49.37 0.83 -1.44
C LYS A 3 47.93 0.94 -1.94
N ASN A 4 47.26 -0.17 -1.89
CA ASN A 4 45.86 -0.44 -2.06
C ASN A 4 44.90 0.70 -1.66
N ASP A 5 44.12 1.13 -2.64
CA ASP A 5 42.88 1.90 -2.49
C ASP A 5 41.62 0.99 -2.63
N ASP A 6 41.67 -0.19 -2.00
CA ASP A 6 40.56 -1.16 -2.05
C ASP A 6 39.63 -1.09 -0.82
N THR A 7 39.40 0.10 -0.27
CA THR A 7 38.56 0.20 0.94
C THR A 7 37.53 1.31 0.84
N LYS A 8 36.68 1.28 -0.20
CA LYS A 8 35.50 2.17 -0.23
C LYS A 8 34.34 1.58 -1.03
N ALA A 9 34.03 0.35 -0.81
CA ALA A 9 32.78 -0.27 -1.29
C ALA A 9 32.12 -1.07 -0.16
N THR A 10 32.14 -0.53 1.06
CA THR A 10 31.20 -1.00 2.08
C THR A 10 29.93 -0.20 1.89
N ALA A 11 29.01 -0.82 1.15
CA ALA A 11 27.68 -0.31 0.93
C ALA A 11 27.07 0.16 2.26
N THR A 12 26.71 1.39 2.35
CA THR A 12 25.76 1.93 3.32
C THR A 12 24.41 1.27 3.05
N ILE A 13 24.26 0.05 3.57
CA ILE A 13 23.00 -0.67 3.59
C ILE A 13 22.16 0.01 4.67
N ASN A 14 21.02 0.54 4.23
CA ASN A 14 19.87 0.85 5.09
C ASN A 14 19.80 2.25 5.72
N GLU A 15 19.78 3.31 4.93
CA GLU A 15 19.09 4.53 5.38
C GLU A 15 17.60 4.35 5.11
N LYS A 16 16.79 4.23 6.17
CA LYS A 16 15.33 4.28 6.07
C LYS A 16 14.94 5.67 5.58
N HIS A 17 14.42 5.74 4.36
CA HIS A 17 13.97 7.01 3.76
C HIS A 17 12.58 7.43 4.24
N LEU A 18 11.78 6.46 4.72
CA LEU A 18 10.40 6.70 5.14
C LEU A 18 10.25 6.74 6.65
N THR A 19 9.44 7.66 7.11
CA THR A 19 9.12 7.82 8.54
C THR A 19 7.78 7.14 8.87
N LYS A 20 7.54 6.89 10.18
CA LYS A 20 6.23 6.43 10.66
C LYS A 20 5.10 7.38 10.24
N LYS A 21 5.36 8.68 10.14
CA LYS A 21 4.36 9.67 9.67
C LYS A 21 3.98 9.45 8.21
N ASP A 22 4.93 9.05 7.36
CA ASP A 22 4.66 8.77 5.95
C ASP A 22 3.77 7.53 5.80
N ALA A 23 4.08 6.47 6.51
CA ALA A 23 3.26 5.26 6.54
C ALA A 23 1.84 5.53 7.10
N THR A 24 1.74 6.32 8.19
CA THR A 24 0.45 6.70 8.77
C THR A 24 -0.37 7.57 7.81
N LEU A 25 0.26 8.51 7.12
CA LEU A 25 -0.41 9.34 6.12
C LEU A 25 -0.90 8.49 4.93
N ALA A 26 -0.08 7.54 4.47
CA ALA A 26 -0.47 6.61 3.41
C ALA A 26 -1.67 5.76 3.85
N TRP A 27 -1.64 5.20 5.07
CA TRP A 27 -2.74 4.44 5.65
C TRP A 27 -4.03 5.27 5.75
N PHE A 28 -3.94 6.50 6.27
CA PHE A 28 -5.11 7.37 6.41
C PHE A 28 -5.73 7.72 5.06
N LYS A 29 -4.92 8.10 4.07
CA LYS A 29 -5.39 8.35 2.70
C LYS A 29 -6.03 7.10 2.09
N TRP A 30 -5.45 5.92 2.31
CA TRP A 30 -6.02 4.66 1.83
C TRP A 30 -7.41 4.43 2.41
N ILE A 31 -7.59 4.47 3.73
CA ILE A 31 -8.91 4.27 4.36
C ILE A 31 -9.94 5.30 3.88
N ALA A 32 -9.53 6.55 3.70
CA ALA A 32 -10.43 7.61 3.25
C ALA A 32 -10.82 7.47 1.77
N LEU A 33 -9.93 6.96 0.90
CA LEU A 33 -10.11 7.00 -0.55
C LEU A 33 -10.43 5.65 -1.17
N SER A 34 -10.19 4.53 -0.49
CA SER A 34 -10.32 3.19 -1.03
C SER A 34 -11.66 2.89 -1.69
N ASN A 35 -12.76 3.41 -1.13
CA ASN A 35 -14.11 3.22 -1.65
C ASN A 35 -14.62 4.41 -2.50
N CYS A 36 -13.83 5.47 -2.66
CA CYS A 36 -14.27 6.70 -3.33
C CYS A 36 -13.90 6.76 -4.81
N ASN A 37 -12.92 5.97 -5.24
CA ASN A 37 -12.32 6.11 -6.57
C ASN A 37 -12.16 4.76 -7.27
N TYR A 38 -13.28 4.06 -7.46
CA TYR A 38 -13.33 2.84 -8.25
C TYR A 38 -13.38 3.13 -9.74
N ASN A 39 -12.64 2.36 -10.52
CA ASN A 39 -12.82 2.30 -11.97
C ASN A 39 -12.88 0.83 -12.41
N TYR A 40 -13.60 0.57 -13.49
CA TYR A 40 -13.85 -0.80 -13.96
C TYR A 40 -12.57 -1.56 -14.35
N GLU A 41 -11.57 -0.86 -14.87
CA GLU A 41 -10.35 -1.48 -15.40
C GLU A 41 -9.36 -1.89 -14.29
N ARG A 42 -9.22 -1.06 -13.24
CA ARG A 42 -8.14 -1.18 -12.24
C ARG A 42 -8.62 -1.20 -10.80
N LEU A 43 -9.92 -1.11 -10.60
CA LEU A 43 -10.65 -1.08 -9.33
C LEU A 43 -10.06 -0.05 -8.34
N MET A 44 -9.36 -0.47 -7.31
CA MET A 44 -8.86 0.39 -6.22
C MET A 44 -7.46 0.97 -6.48
N ALA A 45 -6.84 0.72 -7.64
CA ALA A 45 -5.46 1.14 -7.92
C ALA A 45 -5.25 2.66 -7.81
N SER A 46 -6.23 3.46 -8.26
CA SER A 46 -6.16 4.92 -8.16
C SER A 46 -6.17 5.42 -6.71
N ALA A 47 -6.88 4.73 -5.81
CA ALA A 47 -6.86 5.02 -4.39
C ALA A 47 -5.50 4.64 -3.76
N LEU A 48 -4.92 3.50 -4.16
CA LEU A 48 -3.58 3.10 -3.74
C LEU A 48 -2.53 4.11 -4.18
N LEU A 49 -2.54 4.51 -5.46
CA LEU A 49 -1.64 5.54 -5.97
C LEU A 49 -1.79 6.86 -5.20
N SER A 50 -3.04 7.29 -4.95
CA SER A 50 -3.31 8.53 -4.20
C SER A 50 -2.77 8.43 -2.76
N SER A 51 -2.87 7.26 -2.14
CA SER A 51 -2.34 7.02 -0.80
C SER A 51 -0.82 7.15 -0.75
N PHE A 52 -0.13 6.72 -1.79
CA PHE A 52 1.34 6.76 -1.90
C PHE A 52 1.87 8.01 -2.61
N SER A 53 1.03 8.97 -2.98
CA SER A 53 1.41 10.14 -3.79
C SER A 53 2.57 10.97 -3.24
N HIS A 54 2.81 10.96 -1.93
CA HIS A 54 3.87 11.71 -1.26
C HIS A 54 5.18 10.92 -1.10
N ILE A 55 5.20 9.65 -1.46
CA ILE A 55 6.31 8.72 -1.25
C ILE A 55 7.41 8.84 -2.33
N PRO A 56 7.08 8.89 -3.65
CA PRO A 56 8.11 8.81 -4.70
C PRO A 56 9.15 9.92 -4.63
N GLU A 57 8.76 11.11 -4.19
CA GLU A 57 9.70 12.24 -4.03
C GLU A 57 10.75 11.96 -2.97
N LYS A 58 10.38 11.23 -1.91
CA LYS A 58 11.29 10.88 -0.80
C LYS A 58 12.21 9.73 -1.16
N LEU A 59 11.71 8.72 -1.89
CA LEU A 59 12.52 7.58 -2.29
C LEU A 59 13.44 7.89 -3.47
N TYR A 60 13.01 8.76 -4.38
CA TYR A 60 13.72 9.07 -5.62
C TYR A 60 13.86 10.58 -5.82
N PRO A 61 14.59 11.30 -4.91
CA PRO A 61 14.80 12.74 -5.04
C PRO A 61 15.57 13.04 -6.33
N GLY A 62 15.02 13.91 -7.18
CA GLY A 62 15.64 14.31 -8.45
C GLY A 62 15.50 13.29 -9.61
N ASP A 63 15.09 12.05 -9.37
CA ASP A 63 14.91 11.04 -10.42
C ASP A 63 13.44 10.94 -10.84
N LYS A 64 13.08 11.73 -11.87
CA LYS A 64 11.73 11.76 -12.40
C LYS A 64 11.30 10.41 -12.99
N GLN A 65 12.24 9.69 -13.64
CA GLN A 65 11.92 8.44 -14.29
C GLN A 65 11.53 7.35 -13.28
N LYS A 66 12.32 7.19 -12.23
CA LYS A 66 12.00 6.23 -11.16
C LYS A 66 10.70 6.58 -10.43
N ARG A 67 10.38 7.86 -10.27
CA ARG A 67 9.08 8.29 -9.70
C ARG A 67 7.91 7.89 -10.60
N ILE A 68 8.05 8.01 -11.92
CA ILE A 68 7.04 7.57 -12.88
C ILE A 68 6.86 6.05 -12.81
N GLU A 69 7.94 5.29 -12.79
CA GLU A 69 7.91 3.83 -12.67
C GLU A 69 7.25 3.37 -11.37
N PHE A 70 7.55 4.02 -10.24
CA PHE A 70 6.86 3.80 -8.97
C PHE A 70 5.34 4.00 -9.12
N MET A 71 4.91 5.13 -9.69
CA MET A 71 3.49 5.43 -9.86
C MET A 71 2.80 4.45 -10.81
N GLN A 72 3.46 4.02 -11.88
CA GLN A 72 2.93 3.02 -12.81
C GLN A 72 2.68 1.68 -12.13
N ARG A 73 3.61 1.21 -11.27
CA ARG A 73 3.41 -0.02 -10.47
C ARG A 73 2.22 0.07 -9.53
N GLN A 74 1.95 1.25 -8.95
CA GLN A 74 0.79 1.41 -8.07
C GLN A 74 -0.52 1.54 -8.84
N MET A 75 -0.48 1.83 -10.15
CA MET A 75 -1.66 1.88 -11.03
C MET A 75 -2.01 0.54 -11.68
N GLU A 76 -1.27 -0.52 -11.41
CA GLU A 76 -1.67 -1.88 -11.81
C GLU A 76 -2.95 -2.29 -11.10
N PHE A 77 -3.65 -3.28 -11.66
CA PHE A 77 -4.89 -3.80 -11.09
C PHE A 77 -4.71 -4.12 -9.59
N TYR A 78 -5.60 -3.58 -8.78
CA TYR A 78 -5.59 -3.80 -7.33
C TYR A 78 -7.00 -3.79 -6.78
N ASN A 79 -7.38 -4.87 -6.09
CA ASN A 79 -8.67 -4.99 -5.45
C ASN A 79 -8.59 -5.88 -4.21
N THR A 80 -8.95 -5.32 -3.06
CA THR A 80 -8.93 -6.03 -1.78
C THR A 80 -9.95 -5.40 -0.83
N GLU A 81 -10.19 -6.02 0.32
CA GLU A 81 -10.98 -5.39 1.36
C GLU A 81 -10.15 -4.28 2.03
N PRO A 82 -10.67 -3.04 2.17
CA PRO A 82 -9.88 -1.88 2.58
C PRO A 82 -9.17 -1.99 3.93
N HIS A 83 -9.80 -2.59 4.94
CA HIS A 83 -9.25 -2.65 6.29
C HIS A 83 -8.12 -3.67 6.39
N PHE A 84 -8.32 -4.87 5.88
CA PHE A 84 -7.28 -5.91 5.86
C PHE A 84 -6.25 -5.66 4.77
N GLY A 85 -6.66 -5.11 3.64
CA GLY A 85 -5.78 -4.77 2.53
C GLY A 85 -4.71 -3.73 2.87
N CYS A 86 -4.89 -2.92 3.93
CA CYS A 86 -3.86 -2.01 4.40
C CYS A 86 -2.55 -2.73 4.81
N ILE A 87 -2.61 -4.01 5.17
CA ILE A 87 -1.43 -4.83 5.44
C ILE A 87 -0.60 -5.01 4.15
N ILE A 88 -1.28 -5.27 3.03
CA ILE A 88 -0.63 -5.39 1.71
C ILE A 88 0.03 -4.07 1.32
N ASN A 89 -0.67 -2.95 1.57
CA ASN A 89 -0.14 -1.62 1.28
C ASN A 89 1.12 -1.33 2.11
N GLY A 90 1.11 -1.70 3.39
CA GLY A 90 2.29 -1.57 4.26
C GLY A 90 3.46 -2.40 3.78
N LEU A 91 3.21 -3.64 3.35
CA LEU A 91 4.23 -4.53 2.81
C LEU A 91 4.78 -4.01 1.48
N ALA A 92 3.90 -3.58 0.56
CA ALA A 92 4.32 -2.99 -0.71
C ALA A 92 5.16 -1.72 -0.49
N LEU A 93 4.77 -0.86 0.45
CA LEU A 93 5.52 0.34 0.80
C LEU A 93 6.92 0.01 1.35
N SER A 94 7.01 -0.99 2.21
CA SER A 94 8.30 -1.47 2.76
C SER A 94 9.21 -2.04 1.67
N MET A 95 8.64 -2.77 0.71
CA MET A 95 9.39 -3.31 -0.43
C MET A 95 9.85 -2.21 -1.40
N GLU A 96 9.04 -1.17 -1.61
CA GLU A 96 9.43 0.00 -2.40
C GLU A 96 10.59 0.77 -1.74
N GLU A 97 10.56 0.91 -0.42
CA GLU A 97 11.67 1.52 0.33
C GLU A 97 12.95 0.67 0.23
N GLU A 98 12.81 -0.63 0.39
CA GLU A 98 13.95 -1.57 0.24
C GLU A 98 14.50 -1.52 -1.18
N MET A 99 13.66 -1.52 -2.21
CA MET A 99 14.08 -1.45 -3.61
C MET A 99 14.84 -0.16 -3.93
N ALA A 100 14.52 0.95 -3.26
CA ALA A 100 15.22 2.21 -3.47
C ALA A 100 16.71 2.15 -3.08
N SER A 101 17.05 1.29 -2.12
CA SER A 101 18.41 1.12 -1.59
C SER A 101 19.07 -0.21 -1.94
N ASN A 102 18.29 -1.23 -2.30
CA ASN A 102 18.75 -2.59 -2.52
C ASN A 102 18.30 -3.12 -3.88
N PRO A 103 19.23 -3.32 -4.85
CA PRO A 103 18.88 -3.80 -6.18
C PRO A 103 18.42 -5.29 -6.22
N ALA A 104 18.48 -6.01 -5.10
CA ALA A 104 17.96 -7.38 -5.02
C ALA A 104 16.42 -7.44 -4.99
N VAL A 105 15.75 -6.37 -4.60
CA VAL A 105 14.28 -6.27 -4.65
C VAL A 105 13.89 -5.76 -6.04
N THR A 106 13.11 -6.55 -6.76
CA THR A 106 12.69 -6.22 -8.12
C THR A 106 11.26 -5.68 -8.18
N PRO A 107 10.92 -4.87 -9.19
CA PRO A 107 9.54 -4.40 -9.42
C PRO A 107 8.53 -5.55 -9.51
N GLU A 108 8.92 -6.66 -10.16
CA GLU A 108 8.07 -7.83 -10.34
C GLU A 108 7.76 -8.52 -9.01
N ALA A 109 8.71 -8.52 -8.05
CA ALA A 109 8.50 -9.07 -6.72
C ALA A 109 7.42 -8.27 -5.96
N ILE A 110 7.43 -6.95 -6.07
CA ILE A 110 6.43 -6.07 -5.45
C ILE A 110 5.04 -6.35 -6.04
N THR A 111 4.96 -6.42 -7.37
CA THR A 111 3.71 -6.72 -8.08
C THR A 111 3.20 -8.12 -7.72
N ALA A 112 4.08 -9.13 -7.66
CA ALA A 112 3.72 -10.49 -7.31
C ALA A 112 3.15 -10.60 -5.88
N VAL A 113 3.74 -9.88 -4.92
CA VAL A 113 3.24 -9.83 -3.53
C VAL A 113 1.87 -9.17 -3.47
N LYS A 114 1.68 -8.02 -4.12
CA LYS A 114 0.38 -7.35 -4.20
C LYS A 114 -0.68 -8.28 -4.79
N THR A 115 -0.39 -8.87 -5.95
CA THR A 115 -1.32 -9.73 -6.69
C THR A 115 -1.64 -11.02 -5.92
N GLY A 116 -0.62 -11.64 -5.32
CA GLY A 116 -0.79 -12.88 -4.57
C GLY A 116 -1.59 -12.74 -3.27
N LEU A 117 -1.52 -11.57 -2.63
CA LEU A 117 -2.16 -11.34 -1.35
C LEU A 117 -3.54 -10.69 -1.44
N MET A 118 -3.84 -9.93 -2.51
CA MET A 118 -5.09 -9.18 -2.59
C MET A 118 -6.34 -10.07 -2.51
N GLY A 119 -6.34 -11.23 -3.16
CA GLY A 119 -7.45 -12.19 -3.12
C GLY A 119 -7.69 -12.78 -1.73
N PRO A 120 -6.70 -13.42 -1.11
CA PRO A 120 -6.81 -13.95 0.25
C PRO A 120 -7.25 -12.90 1.28
N PHE A 121 -6.68 -11.71 1.25
CA PHE A 121 -7.07 -10.64 2.18
C PHE A 121 -8.46 -10.07 1.90
N ALA A 122 -8.88 -10.01 0.64
CA ALA A 122 -10.25 -9.68 0.28
C ALA A 122 -11.22 -10.73 0.86
N GLY A 123 -10.94 -12.03 0.64
CA GLY A 123 -11.79 -13.11 1.13
C GLY A 123 -11.98 -13.10 2.65
N ILE A 124 -10.90 -12.89 3.41
CA ILE A 124 -10.97 -12.77 4.87
C ILE A 124 -11.74 -11.51 5.27
N GLY A 125 -11.39 -10.37 4.69
CA GLY A 125 -11.95 -9.08 5.06
C GLY A 125 -13.44 -8.97 4.72
N ASP A 126 -13.84 -9.38 3.52
CA ASP A 126 -15.23 -9.36 3.08
C ASP A 126 -16.10 -10.28 3.95
N THR A 127 -15.59 -11.46 4.31
CA THR A 127 -16.32 -12.40 5.19
C THR A 127 -16.52 -11.81 6.57
N LEU A 128 -15.49 -11.22 7.16
CA LEU A 128 -15.58 -10.66 8.51
C LEU A 128 -16.37 -9.34 8.52
N TRP A 129 -16.09 -8.46 7.59
CA TRP A 129 -16.68 -7.11 7.59
C TRP A 129 -18.08 -7.10 6.97
N GLN A 130 -18.20 -7.55 5.72
CA GLN A 130 -19.46 -7.51 4.99
C GLN A 130 -20.38 -8.69 5.35
N GLY A 131 -19.83 -9.88 5.51
CA GLY A 131 -20.58 -11.11 5.77
C GLY A 131 -20.97 -11.32 7.22
N THR A 132 -20.28 -10.69 8.18
CA THR A 132 -20.52 -10.91 9.61
C THR A 132 -20.87 -9.64 10.37
N LEU A 133 -19.95 -8.68 10.42
CA LEU A 133 -20.11 -7.50 11.27
C LEU A 133 -21.25 -6.59 10.80
N THR A 134 -21.31 -6.29 9.51
CA THR A 134 -22.35 -5.42 8.95
C THR A 134 -23.77 -5.97 9.15
N PRO A 135 -24.08 -7.25 8.86
CA PRO A 135 -25.39 -7.85 9.14
C PRO A 135 -25.76 -7.82 10.62
N ILE A 136 -24.81 -8.09 11.54
CA ILE A 136 -25.05 -8.03 12.99
C ILE A 136 -25.44 -6.61 13.42
N LEU A 137 -24.66 -5.61 12.98
CA LEU A 137 -24.92 -4.21 13.30
C LEU A 137 -26.29 -3.76 12.75
N LEU A 138 -26.63 -4.15 11.52
CA LEU A 138 -27.92 -3.84 10.93
C LEU A 138 -29.07 -4.50 11.70
N ALA A 139 -28.92 -5.77 12.10
CA ALA A 139 -29.93 -6.48 12.89
C ALA A 139 -30.21 -5.82 14.24
N ILE A 140 -29.19 -5.20 14.85
CA ILE A 140 -29.34 -4.46 16.11
C ILE A 140 -29.91 -3.05 15.87
N CYS A 141 -29.38 -2.32 14.90
CA CYS A 141 -29.71 -0.91 14.69
C CYS A 141 -31.09 -0.70 14.04
N MET A 142 -31.51 -1.59 13.14
CA MET A 142 -32.80 -1.45 12.44
C MET A 142 -34.02 -1.44 13.39
N PRO A 143 -34.17 -2.36 14.36
CA PRO A 143 -35.25 -2.32 15.32
C PRO A 143 -35.22 -1.04 16.21
N LEU A 144 -34.01 -0.60 16.61
CA LEU A 144 -33.86 0.62 17.41
C LEU A 144 -34.30 1.84 16.62
N ALA A 145 -33.89 1.99 15.39
CA ALA A 145 -34.33 3.09 14.52
C ALA A 145 -35.85 3.06 14.26
N SER A 146 -36.41 1.85 14.07
CA SER A 146 -37.87 1.68 13.86
C SER A 146 -38.71 2.07 15.10
N SER A 147 -38.12 1.94 16.29
CA SER A 147 -38.80 2.39 17.56
C SER A 147 -38.68 3.88 17.81
N GLY A 148 -38.06 4.64 16.92
CA GLY A 148 -37.87 6.11 17.07
C GLY A 148 -36.75 6.47 18.07
N ASN A 149 -35.92 5.54 18.46
CA ASN A 149 -34.76 5.78 19.31
C ASN A 149 -33.52 5.99 18.40
N PRO A 150 -32.85 7.20 18.45
CA PRO A 150 -31.71 7.52 17.61
C PRO A 150 -30.48 6.69 17.97
#